data_fbd626003e5145281ce0784a20f212b6
#
_entry.id   fbd626003e5145281ce0784a20f212b6
#
_cell.length_a   1.000
_cell.length_b   1.000
_cell.length_c   1.000
_cell.angle_alpha   90.00
_cell.angle_beta   90.00
_cell.angle_gamma   90.00
#
_symmetry.space_group_name_H-M   'P 1'
#
loop_
_entity.id
_entity.type
_entity.pdbx_description
1 polymer ?
#
loop_
_entity_poly.entity_id
_entity_poly.type
_entity_poly.pdbx_seq_one_letter_code
_entity_poly.pdbx_strand_id
1 'polypeptide(L)'
;RSRGLGDVYKRQKWMWWSQSIGGRSALDYLIKVRGYSFMEAIELIAGQAAIQPPVSVSAEKKTEKVLLLPKSYRYAEYVVSYLKNRGIDMELIEFCLKTGRLYESADYHNAVFVGRDQEDQPRYAALRGVGTDFIGEASGSDKHYSFSIPAEASCSEVHLFESAIDLLSYATMEKLDGKNWRETHLLSLAGVYRPAQKLEESKIPSTLVRFLKEYPYVQTIVFHLDNDRAGRLATKAIRTVLPKQYQTKDKPPLIGKDYNDFLCSRLGLQRTIREKKSQEKGRER
;
A
#
# COMPACT_ATOMS: atom_id res chain seq x y z
N ARG A 1 8.56 43.13 0.48
CA ARG A 1 9.08 42.10 -0.45
C ARG A 1 8.14 40.90 -0.39
N SER A 2 7.29 40.78 -1.39
CA SER A 2 6.38 39.68 -1.64
C SER A 2 7.20 38.44 -1.95
N ARG A 3 7.16 37.38 -1.13
CA ARG A 3 7.69 36.06 -1.44
C ARG A 3 6.57 35.21 -2.02
N GLY A 4 6.86 34.67 -3.19
CA GLY A 4 5.92 34.03 -4.07
C GLY A 4 5.10 32.87 -3.51
N LEU A 5 3.89 32.79 -4.01
CA LEU A 5 2.87 31.75 -3.85
C LEU A 5 3.19 30.45 -4.63
N GLY A 6 4.44 29.99 -4.56
CA GLY A 6 4.92 28.89 -5.43
C GLY A 6 4.48 27.47 -5.06
N ASP A 7 3.96 27.18 -3.86
CA ASP A 7 3.79 25.79 -3.39
C ASP A 7 2.38 25.40 -2.89
N VAL A 8 1.36 26.17 -3.23
CA VAL A 8 -0.01 25.99 -2.69
C VAL A 8 -0.82 24.91 -3.43
N TYR A 9 -0.34 24.41 -4.58
CA TYR A 9 -1.16 23.55 -5.47
C TYR A 9 -1.30 22.08 -5.07
N LYS A 10 -0.49 21.55 -4.15
CA LYS A 10 -0.52 20.10 -3.91
C LYS A 10 -1.43 19.58 -2.81
N ARG A 11 -2.04 20.40 -1.94
CA ARG A 11 -3.02 19.93 -0.92
C ARG A 11 -4.00 20.98 -0.39
N GLN A 12 -4.29 22.08 -1.08
CA GLN A 12 -5.24 23.10 -0.62
C GLN A 12 -5.09 23.45 0.88
N LYS A 13 -3.85 23.52 1.36
CA LYS A 13 -3.53 23.93 2.73
C LYS A 13 -3.11 25.38 2.72
N TRP A 14 -3.64 26.14 3.65
CA TRP A 14 -3.21 27.52 3.89
C TRP A 14 -2.72 27.65 5.33
N MET A 15 -1.81 28.61 5.58
CA MET A 15 -1.25 28.87 6.89
C MET A 15 -1.01 30.38 7.04
N TRP A 16 -1.55 30.96 8.11
CA TRP A 16 -1.29 32.34 8.52
C TRP A 16 -0.23 32.29 9.63
N TRP A 17 1.00 32.42 9.24
CA TRP A 17 2.17 32.21 10.12
C TRP A 17 2.22 33.16 11.33
N SER A 18 1.84 34.43 11.16
CA SER A 18 1.86 35.41 12.27
C SER A 18 0.81 35.17 13.34
N GLN A 19 -0.25 34.40 13.04
CA GLN A 19 -1.33 34.04 13.97
C GLN A 19 -1.35 32.58 14.34
N SER A 20 -0.43 31.77 13.77
CA SER A 20 -0.36 30.32 13.94
C SER A 20 -1.69 29.60 13.59
N ILE A 21 -2.47 30.15 12.67
CA ILE A 21 -3.76 29.64 12.23
C ILE A 21 -3.61 29.03 10.82
N GLY A 22 -4.15 27.83 10.62
CA GLY A 22 -4.13 27.18 9.32
C GLY A 22 -5.33 26.26 9.08
N GLY A 23 -5.51 25.86 7.84
CA GLY A 23 -6.62 24.99 7.43
C GLY A 23 -6.34 24.23 6.14
N ARG A 24 -7.27 23.32 5.81
CA ARG A 24 -7.18 22.45 4.63
C ARG A 24 -8.17 22.83 3.53
N SER A 25 -9.11 23.73 3.82
CA SER A 25 -10.21 24.09 2.91
C SER A 25 -10.54 25.59 2.98
N ALA A 26 -11.29 26.09 2.01
CA ALA A 26 -11.89 27.44 2.06
C ALA A 26 -12.84 27.58 3.25
N LEU A 27 -13.54 26.52 3.64
CA LEU A 27 -14.42 26.49 4.81
C LEU A 27 -13.63 26.76 6.09
N ASP A 28 -12.49 26.11 6.28
CA ASP A 28 -11.58 26.39 7.41
C ASP A 28 -11.13 27.86 7.45
N TYR A 29 -10.88 28.45 6.29
CA TYR A 29 -10.49 29.87 6.21
C TYR A 29 -11.63 30.78 6.63
N LEU A 30 -12.83 30.56 6.13
CA LEU A 30 -13.99 31.36 6.46
C LEU A 30 -14.31 31.30 7.95
N ILE A 31 -14.24 30.12 8.55
CA ILE A 31 -14.53 29.95 9.98
C ILE A 31 -13.41 30.53 10.85
N LYS A 32 -12.15 30.16 10.61
CA LYS A 32 -11.04 30.47 11.51
C LYS A 32 -10.48 31.86 11.36
N VAL A 33 -10.56 32.46 10.16
CA VAL A 33 -9.96 33.76 9.86
C VAL A 33 -11.02 34.82 9.71
N ARG A 34 -12.15 34.51 9.07
CA ARG A 34 -13.22 35.45 8.81
C ARG A 34 -14.32 35.43 9.88
N GLY A 35 -14.30 34.45 10.80
CA GLY A 35 -15.22 34.40 11.92
C GLY A 35 -16.65 33.97 11.57
N TYR A 36 -16.89 33.44 10.37
CA TYR A 36 -18.21 32.94 9.98
C TYR A 36 -18.56 31.68 10.79
N SER A 37 -19.83 31.51 11.13
CA SER A 37 -20.32 30.21 11.59
C SER A 37 -20.22 29.16 10.50
N PHE A 38 -20.29 27.88 10.87
CA PHE A 38 -20.21 26.78 9.91
C PHE A 38 -21.31 26.87 8.82
N MET A 39 -22.54 27.25 9.21
CA MET A 39 -23.67 27.37 8.28
C MET A 39 -23.50 28.54 7.33
N GLU A 40 -23.13 29.72 7.84
CA GLU A 40 -22.88 30.93 7.01
C GLU A 40 -21.74 30.68 6.01
N ALA A 41 -20.67 29.98 6.43
CA ALA A 41 -19.56 29.64 5.55
C ALA A 41 -19.98 28.67 4.43
N ILE A 42 -20.85 27.70 4.73
CA ILE A 42 -21.42 26.80 3.71
C ILE A 42 -22.30 27.59 2.74
N GLU A 43 -23.19 28.45 3.24
CA GLU A 43 -24.08 29.23 2.39
C GLU A 43 -23.29 30.15 1.46
N LEU A 44 -22.22 30.80 1.96
CA LEU A 44 -21.35 31.64 1.16
C LEU A 44 -20.66 30.88 0.03
N ILE A 45 -20.15 29.69 0.34
CA ILE A 45 -19.50 28.82 -0.67
C ILE A 45 -20.52 28.29 -1.67
N ALA A 46 -21.68 27.84 -1.21
CA ALA A 46 -22.76 27.33 -2.07
C ALA A 46 -23.35 28.45 -2.95
N GLY A 47 -23.55 29.65 -2.39
CA GLY A 47 -24.04 30.79 -3.15
C GLY A 47 -23.12 31.25 -4.26
N GLN A 48 -21.80 31.19 -4.05
CA GLN A 48 -20.82 31.48 -5.12
C GLN A 48 -20.73 30.36 -6.16
N ALA A 49 -20.93 29.11 -5.76
CA ALA A 49 -20.97 27.97 -6.70
C ALA A 49 -22.20 28.01 -7.62
N ALA A 50 -23.30 28.62 -7.17
CA ALA A 50 -24.51 28.76 -7.97
C ALA A 50 -24.43 29.82 -9.09
N ILE A 51 -23.44 30.71 -9.04
CA ILE A 51 -23.25 31.80 -10.03
C ILE A 51 -22.43 31.30 -11.25
N GLN A 52 -21.67 30.23 -11.12
CA GLN A 52 -21.04 29.58 -12.27
C GLN A 52 -21.84 28.33 -12.63
N PRO A 53 -22.41 28.23 -13.84
CA PRO A 53 -22.96 26.95 -14.29
C PRO A 53 -21.85 25.93 -14.17
N PRO A 54 -22.15 24.69 -13.74
CA PRO A 54 -21.15 23.66 -13.70
C PRO A 54 -20.52 23.59 -15.09
N VAL A 55 -19.25 23.97 -15.19
CA VAL A 55 -18.47 23.67 -16.37
C VAL A 55 -18.63 22.16 -16.50
N SER A 56 -19.37 21.71 -17.52
CA SER A 56 -19.42 20.31 -17.85
C SER A 56 -17.97 19.94 -18.11
N VAL A 57 -17.37 19.35 -17.11
CA VAL A 57 -16.07 18.71 -17.28
C VAL A 57 -16.38 17.61 -18.28
N SER A 58 -16.13 17.92 -19.56
CA SER A 58 -16.06 16.95 -20.62
C SER A 58 -15.23 15.82 -20.01
N ALA A 59 -15.81 14.61 -19.98
CA ALA A 59 -15.19 13.44 -19.37
C ALA A 59 -13.68 13.51 -19.63
N GLU A 60 -12.93 13.81 -18.58
CA GLU A 60 -11.48 13.87 -18.68
C GLU A 60 -11.09 12.55 -19.34
N LYS A 61 -10.57 12.63 -20.54
CA LYS A 61 -9.82 11.51 -21.11
C LYS A 61 -8.90 11.11 -19.99
N LYS A 62 -9.09 9.91 -19.42
CA LYS A 62 -8.18 9.32 -18.45
C LYS A 62 -6.81 9.36 -19.13
N THR A 63 -6.07 10.44 -18.90
CA THR A 63 -4.66 10.47 -19.26
C THR A 63 -4.06 9.30 -18.53
N GLU A 64 -3.55 8.34 -19.24
CA GLU A 64 -2.86 7.19 -18.66
C GLU A 64 -1.81 7.76 -17.71
N LYS A 65 -1.98 7.43 -16.43
CA LYS A 65 -1.04 7.90 -15.41
C LYS A 65 0.29 7.22 -15.69
N VAL A 66 1.26 7.99 -16.13
CA VAL A 66 2.62 7.48 -16.35
C VAL A 66 3.24 7.19 -14.98
N LEU A 67 3.67 5.95 -14.77
CA LEU A 67 4.39 5.55 -13.56
C LEU A 67 5.77 6.23 -13.54
N LEU A 68 6.03 7.02 -12.52
CA LEU A 68 7.31 7.69 -12.29
C LEU A 68 8.10 6.91 -11.24
N LEU A 69 8.87 5.94 -11.70
CA LEU A 69 9.75 5.15 -10.81
C LEU A 69 10.89 6.01 -10.27
N PRO A 70 11.23 5.90 -8.96
CA PRO A 70 12.45 6.46 -8.43
C PRO A 70 13.67 5.93 -9.20
N LYS A 71 14.68 6.78 -9.41
CA LYS A 71 15.93 6.34 -10.02
C LYS A 71 16.55 5.22 -9.20
N SER A 72 17.02 4.17 -9.87
CA SER A 72 17.73 3.07 -9.22
C SER A 72 19.12 3.52 -8.79
N TYR A 73 19.51 3.14 -7.57
CA TYR A 73 20.90 3.22 -7.11
C TYR A 73 21.70 2.07 -7.74
N ARG A 74 23.01 2.27 -7.86
CA ARG A 74 23.90 1.29 -8.50
C ARG A 74 23.97 -0.04 -7.74
N TYR A 75 23.85 0.02 -6.42
CA TYR A 75 23.94 -1.12 -5.51
C TYR A 75 22.63 -1.23 -4.71
N ALA A 76 22.45 -2.33 -3.98
CA ALA A 76 21.27 -2.56 -3.14
C ALA A 76 21.64 -2.93 -1.69
N GLU A 77 22.80 -2.47 -1.23
CA GLU A 77 23.40 -2.90 0.05
C GLU A 77 22.52 -2.53 1.25
N TYR A 78 21.97 -1.30 1.27
CA TYR A 78 21.10 -0.86 2.35
C TYR A 78 19.78 -1.66 2.37
N VAL A 79 19.20 -1.88 1.20
CA VAL A 79 17.95 -2.65 1.07
C VAL A 79 18.16 -4.13 1.41
N VAL A 80 19.27 -4.73 0.97
CA VAL A 80 19.64 -6.11 1.33
C VAL A 80 19.82 -6.23 2.83
N SER A 81 20.59 -5.33 3.45
CA SER A 81 20.81 -5.32 4.91
C SER A 81 19.48 -5.13 5.67
N TYR A 82 18.64 -4.22 5.20
CA TYR A 82 17.32 -3.97 5.80
C TYR A 82 16.42 -5.21 5.80
N LEU A 83 16.34 -5.90 4.67
CA LEU A 83 15.49 -7.10 4.55
C LEU A 83 16.07 -8.30 5.30
N LYS A 84 17.39 -8.47 5.30
CA LYS A 84 18.08 -9.50 6.12
C LYS A 84 17.84 -9.27 7.62
N ASN A 85 17.89 -8.03 8.09
CA ASN A 85 17.60 -7.69 9.49
C ASN A 85 16.14 -7.97 9.88
N ARG A 86 15.25 -8.10 8.88
CA ARG A 86 13.86 -8.56 9.04
C ARG A 86 13.69 -10.08 8.87
N GLY A 87 14.78 -10.81 8.78
CA GLY A 87 14.78 -12.27 8.66
C GLY A 87 14.48 -12.81 7.27
N ILE A 88 14.33 -11.96 6.25
CA ILE A 88 14.02 -12.41 4.90
C ILE A 88 15.23 -13.13 4.29
N ASP A 89 14.98 -14.30 3.73
CA ASP A 89 16.02 -15.18 3.15
C ASP A 89 16.71 -14.52 1.95
N MET A 90 18.02 -14.73 1.84
CA MET A 90 18.83 -14.09 0.81
C MET A 90 18.46 -14.52 -0.62
N GLU A 91 18.05 -15.78 -0.82
CA GLU A 91 17.60 -16.26 -2.14
C GLU A 91 16.39 -15.47 -2.64
N LEU A 92 15.43 -15.18 -1.76
CA LEU A 92 14.24 -14.37 -2.09
C LEU A 92 14.61 -12.92 -2.43
N ILE A 93 15.54 -12.34 -1.65
CA ILE A 93 16.04 -10.99 -1.92
C ILE A 93 16.73 -10.95 -3.29
N GLU A 94 17.65 -11.87 -3.55
CA GLU A 94 18.36 -11.97 -4.83
C GLU A 94 17.41 -12.21 -6.00
N PHE A 95 16.43 -13.09 -5.84
CA PHE A 95 15.39 -13.31 -6.85
C PHE A 95 14.67 -12.00 -7.19
N CYS A 96 14.23 -11.25 -6.20
CA CYS A 96 13.53 -9.99 -6.42
C CYS A 96 14.42 -8.93 -7.08
N LEU A 97 15.72 -8.86 -6.70
CA LEU A 97 16.69 -7.96 -7.32
C LEU A 97 16.94 -8.33 -8.78
N LYS A 98 17.21 -9.63 -9.06
CA LYS A 98 17.48 -10.13 -10.42
C LYS A 98 16.29 -9.97 -11.37
N THR A 99 15.07 -10.11 -10.87
CA THR A 99 13.83 -9.95 -11.65
C THR A 99 13.33 -8.49 -11.69
N GLY A 100 14.07 -7.54 -11.11
CA GLY A 100 13.67 -6.14 -11.06
C GLY A 100 12.36 -5.88 -10.28
N ARG A 101 11.94 -6.83 -9.43
CA ARG A 101 10.82 -6.67 -8.51
C ARG A 101 11.19 -5.89 -7.24
N LEU A 102 12.48 -5.78 -6.99
CA LEU A 102 13.05 -5.01 -5.88
C LEU A 102 14.28 -4.26 -6.36
N TYR A 103 14.44 -3.02 -5.92
CA TYR A 103 15.68 -2.28 -6.07
C TYR A 103 15.81 -1.21 -4.99
N GLU A 104 17.00 -0.61 -4.87
CA GLU A 104 17.28 0.52 -3.99
C GLU A 104 17.15 1.83 -4.77
N SER A 105 16.42 2.81 -4.23
CA SER A 105 16.33 4.13 -4.86
C SER A 105 17.60 4.93 -4.65
N ALA A 106 17.99 5.73 -5.66
CA ALA A 106 19.13 6.63 -5.55
C ALA A 106 18.93 7.72 -4.49
N ASP A 107 17.67 8.23 -4.41
CA ASP A 107 17.30 9.19 -3.39
C ASP A 107 16.81 8.44 -2.15
N TYR A 108 17.42 8.75 -0.99
CA TYR A 108 17.03 8.22 0.34
C TYR A 108 17.22 6.70 0.54
N HIS A 109 17.81 5.96 -0.40
CA HIS A 109 18.06 4.51 -0.30
C HIS A 109 16.81 3.69 0.12
N ASN A 110 15.63 4.08 -0.35
CA ASN A 110 14.40 3.36 -0.05
C ASN A 110 14.37 2.01 -0.76
N ALA A 111 13.79 1.01 -0.10
CA ALA A 111 13.40 -0.23 -0.77
C ALA A 111 12.19 0.03 -1.68
N VAL A 112 12.33 -0.25 -2.97
CA VAL A 112 11.29 -0.07 -3.98
C VAL A 112 10.81 -1.44 -4.44
N PHE A 113 9.57 -1.79 -4.06
CA PHE A 113 8.90 -3.03 -4.45
C PHE A 113 8.02 -2.79 -5.66
N VAL A 114 8.37 -3.40 -6.79
CA VAL A 114 7.75 -3.14 -8.10
C VAL A 114 6.70 -4.21 -8.40
N GLY A 115 5.49 -3.76 -8.72
CA GLY A 115 4.43 -4.57 -9.30
C GLY A 115 4.46 -4.47 -10.82
N ARG A 116 4.35 -5.62 -11.49
CA ARG A 116 4.50 -5.75 -12.95
C ARG A 116 3.26 -6.37 -13.59
N ASP A 117 3.04 -6.08 -14.86
CA ASP A 117 2.03 -6.75 -15.68
C ASP A 117 2.57 -8.07 -16.30
N GLN A 118 1.77 -8.71 -17.15
CA GLN A 118 2.14 -9.97 -17.81
C GLN A 118 3.26 -9.81 -18.86
N GLU A 119 3.41 -8.60 -19.41
CA GLU A 119 4.50 -8.22 -20.31
C GLU A 119 5.76 -7.77 -19.56
N ASP A 120 5.80 -8.05 -18.24
CA ASP A 120 6.87 -7.65 -17.31
C ASP A 120 7.15 -6.14 -17.27
N GLN A 121 6.14 -5.31 -17.63
CA GLN A 121 6.26 -3.86 -17.53
C GLN A 121 5.92 -3.39 -16.11
N PRO A 122 6.68 -2.47 -15.52
CA PRO A 122 6.38 -1.92 -14.21
C PRO A 122 5.12 -1.04 -14.26
N ARG A 123 4.16 -1.30 -13.37
CA ARG A 123 2.89 -0.58 -13.26
C ARG A 123 2.66 0.04 -11.88
N TYR A 124 3.36 -0.46 -10.88
CA TYR A 124 3.20 -0.05 -9.49
C TYR A 124 4.54 -0.10 -8.78
N ALA A 125 4.75 0.79 -7.82
CA ALA A 125 5.88 0.66 -6.91
C ALA A 125 5.53 1.14 -5.51
N ALA A 126 5.71 0.26 -4.51
CA ALA A 126 5.67 0.61 -3.10
C ALA A 126 7.07 0.95 -2.61
N LEU A 127 7.18 2.00 -1.78
CA LEU A 127 8.43 2.46 -1.21
C LEU A 127 8.44 2.25 0.30
N ARG A 128 9.57 1.75 0.81
CA ARG A 128 9.83 1.61 2.24
C ARG A 128 11.14 2.27 2.59
N GLY A 129 11.11 3.19 3.55
CA GLY A 129 12.32 3.82 4.07
C GLY A 129 13.21 2.81 4.78
N VAL A 130 14.49 2.79 4.44
CA VAL A 130 15.49 2.01 5.16
C VAL A 130 15.96 2.83 6.36
N GLY A 131 15.70 2.31 7.58
CA GLY A 131 16.02 3.01 8.83
C GLY A 131 15.12 4.22 9.15
N THR A 132 14.00 4.38 8.44
CA THR A 132 12.99 5.43 8.66
C THR A 132 11.57 4.86 8.65
N ASP A 133 10.59 5.63 9.14
CA ASP A 133 9.16 5.25 9.12
C ASP A 133 8.48 5.56 7.79
N PHE A 134 9.23 5.91 6.75
CA PHE A 134 8.66 6.30 5.46
C PHE A 134 7.96 5.13 4.77
N ILE A 135 6.71 5.35 4.41
CA ILE A 135 5.87 4.45 3.63
C ILE A 135 5.24 5.27 2.51
N GLY A 136 5.42 4.88 1.28
CA GLY A 136 4.89 5.61 0.14
C GLY A 136 4.67 4.73 -1.09
N GLU A 137 4.18 5.38 -2.15
CA GLU A 137 4.00 4.79 -3.47
C GLU A 137 4.59 5.75 -4.51
N ALA A 138 5.15 5.21 -5.58
CA ALA A 138 5.62 6.02 -6.69
C ALA A 138 4.45 6.75 -7.37
N SER A 139 4.68 7.97 -7.83
CA SER A 139 3.66 8.75 -8.54
C SER A 139 3.24 8.02 -9.81
N GLY A 140 1.95 7.99 -10.11
CA GLY A 140 1.40 7.26 -11.25
C GLY A 140 1.24 5.76 -11.06
N SER A 141 1.52 5.22 -9.86
CA SER A 141 1.29 3.80 -9.54
C SER A 141 -0.16 3.39 -9.80
N ASP A 142 -0.32 2.25 -10.48
CA ASP A 142 -1.62 1.60 -10.66
C ASP A 142 -1.77 0.44 -9.68
N LYS A 143 -2.68 0.60 -8.71
CA LYS A 143 -2.93 -0.40 -7.64
C LYS A 143 -3.51 -1.72 -8.14
N HIS A 144 -3.91 -1.82 -9.40
CA HIS A 144 -4.26 -3.11 -9.98
C HIS A 144 -3.05 -4.06 -10.06
N TYR A 145 -1.82 -3.53 -10.06
CA TYR A 145 -0.58 -4.25 -10.26
C TYR A 145 0.33 -4.22 -9.04
N SER A 146 -0.19 -4.51 -7.87
CA SER A 146 0.63 -4.56 -6.66
C SER A 146 1.78 -5.57 -6.75
N PHE A 147 2.71 -5.51 -5.80
CA PHE A 147 3.82 -6.45 -5.72
C PHE A 147 3.33 -7.90 -5.64
N SER A 148 3.83 -8.75 -6.52
CA SER A 148 3.45 -10.15 -6.60
C SER A 148 4.60 -11.04 -7.07
N ILE A 149 4.57 -12.29 -6.68
CA ILE A 149 5.42 -13.37 -7.19
C ILE A 149 4.47 -14.47 -7.69
N PRO A 150 4.17 -14.51 -8.99
CA PRO A 150 3.38 -15.59 -9.56
C PRO A 150 4.11 -16.92 -9.43
N ALA A 151 3.36 -18.03 -9.31
CA ALA A 151 3.92 -19.37 -9.33
C ALA A 151 4.60 -19.67 -10.68
N GLU A 152 5.68 -20.45 -10.64
CA GLU A 152 6.42 -20.86 -11.85
C GLU A 152 5.64 -21.92 -12.67
N ALA A 153 4.75 -22.65 -12.01
CA ALA A 153 3.89 -23.65 -12.64
C ALA A 153 2.41 -23.31 -12.43
N SER A 154 1.52 -24.01 -13.12
CA SER A 154 0.07 -23.85 -12.91
C SER A 154 -0.30 -24.14 -11.46
N CYS A 155 -0.91 -23.17 -10.80
CA CYS A 155 -1.29 -23.24 -9.41
C CYS A 155 -2.74 -22.78 -9.21
N SER A 156 -3.50 -23.54 -8.42
CA SER A 156 -4.90 -23.24 -8.12
C SER A 156 -5.10 -22.39 -6.86
N GLU A 157 -4.03 -22.00 -6.16
CA GLU A 157 -4.10 -21.20 -4.95
C GLU A 157 -3.37 -19.86 -5.14
N VAL A 158 -3.97 -18.78 -4.58
CA VAL A 158 -3.30 -17.48 -4.41
C VAL A 158 -3.30 -17.09 -2.94
N HIS A 159 -2.14 -16.70 -2.45
CA HIS A 159 -1.90 -16.26 -1.09
C HIS A 159 -1.86 -14.72 -1.03
N LEU A 160 -2.70 -14.10 -0.19
CA LEU A 160 -2.86 -12.65 -0.10
C LEU A 160 -2.21 -12.10 1.16
N PHE A 161 -1.47 -11.00 1.01
CA PHE A 161 -0.75 -10.30 2.08
C PHE A 161 -1.05 -8.80 2.03
N GLU A 162 -0.91 -8.09 3.16
CA GLU A 162 -1.07 -6.63 3.14
C GLU A 162 0.12 -5.93 2.46
N SER A 163 1.33 -6.43 2.62
CA SER A 163 2.54 -5.80 2.08
C SER A 163 3.50 -6.79 1.41
N ALA A 164 4.45 -6.26 0.63
CA ALA A 164 5.53 -7.04 0.02
C ALA A 164 6.43 -7.69 1.10
N ILE A 165 6.65 -7.03 2.24
CA ILE A 165 7.48 -7.56 3.32
C ILE A 165 6.82 -8.78 3.95
N ASP A 166 5.49 -8.76 4.18
CA ASP A 166 4.77 -9.91 4.73
C ASP A 166 4.77 -11.09 3.77
N LEU A 167 4.60 -10.80 2.48
CA LEU A 167 4.71 -11.78 1.40
C LEU A 167 6.10 -12.47 1.41
N LEU A 168 7.17 -11.69 1.44
CA LEU A 168 8.54 -12.23 1.47
C LEU A 168 8.84 -12.97 2.79
N SER A 169 8.26 -12.51 3.90
CA SER A 169 8.38 -13.19 5.20
C SER A 169 7.70 -14.56 5.17
N TYR A 170 6.50 -14.65 4.61
CA TYR A 170 5.80 -15.92 4.41
C TYR A 170 6.60 -16.86 3.50
N ALA A 171 7.08 -16.37 2.36
CA ALA A 171 7.89 -17.18 1.43
C ALA A 171 9.17 -17.69 2.09
N THR A 172 9.81 -16.89 2.95
CA THR A 172 10.95 -17.32 3.79
C THR A 172 10.54 -18.44 4.73
N MET A 173 9.38 -18.34 5.39
CA MET A 173 8.89 -19.39 6.29
C MET A 173 8.59 -20.70 5.55
N GLU A 174 7.95 -20.63 4.38
CA GLU A 174 7.73 -21.83 3.53
C GLU A 174 9.06 -22.51 3.18
N LYS A 175 10.09 -21.73 2.84
CA LYS A 175 11.45 -22.27 2.59
C LYS A 175 12.06 -22.91 3.84
N LEU A 176 11.93 -22.30 5.01
CA LEU A 176 12.38 -22.85 6.28
C LEU A 176 11.66 -24.16 6.65
N ASP A 177 10.43 -24.33 6.17
CA ASP A 177 9.64 -25.56 6.31
C ASP A 177 9.94 -26.60 5.21
N GLY A 178 10.97 -26.38 4.39
CA GLY A 178 11.39 -27.28 3.30
C GLY A 178 10.46 -27.28 2.09
N LYS A 179 9.57 -26.27 1.98
CA LYS A 179 8.66 -26.12 0.85
C LYS A 179 9.24 -25.18 -0.21
N ASN A 180 8.78 -25.37 -1.44
CA ASN A 180 9.17 -24.51 -2.54
C ASN A 180 8.19 -23.34 -2.68
N TRP A 181 8.59 -22.15 -2.26
CA TRP A 181 7.80 -20.92 -2.33
C TRP A 181 7.40 -20.50 -3.76
N ARG A 182 8.07 -21.05 -4.79
CA ARG A 182 7.79 -20.79 -6.21
C ARG A 182 6.58 -21.56 -6.75
N GLU A 183 6.03 -22.49 -5.97
CA GLU A 183 4.90 -23.31 -6.39
C GLU A 183 3.54 -22.65 -6.13
N THR A 184 3.51 -21.52 -5.42
CA THR A 184 2.27 -20.84 -5.08
C THR A 184 2.28 -19.39 -5.56
N HIS A 185 1.11 -18.88 -5.95
CA HIS A 185 0.96 -17.46 -6.25
C HIS A 185 0.95 -16.64 -4.97
N LEU A 186 1.84 -15.65 -4.89
CA LEU A 186 1.95 -14.72 -3.77
C LEU A 186 1.59 -13.30 -4.26
N LEU A 187 0.63 -12.65 -3.60
CA LEU A 187 0.08 -11.36 -4.02
C LEU A 187 -0.08 -10.42 -2.82
N SER A 188 0.49 -9.23 -2.87
CA SER A 188 0.21 -8.19 -1.88
C SER A 188 -0.99 -7.33 -2.30
N LEU A 189 -1.72 -6.77 -1.32
CA LEU A 189 -2.87 -5.89 -1.58
C LEU A 189 -2.48 -4.41 -1.69
N ALA A 190 -1.19 -4.09 -1.71
CA ALA A 190 -0.66 -2.71 -1.73
C ALA A 190 -1.15 -1.86 -0.53
N GLY A 191 -1.21 -2.45 0.65
CA GLY A 191 -1.59 -1.81 1.91
C GLY A 191 -2.96 -2.20 2.41
N VAL A 192 -3.37 -1.54 3.50
CA VAL A 192 -4.59 -1.88 4.23
C VAL A 192 -5.83 -1.68 3.36
N TYR A 193 -6.57 -2.74 3.16
CA TYR A 193 -7.88 -2.68 2.55
C TYR A 193 -8.91 -2.08 3.52
N ARG A 194 -9.67 -1.09 3.05
CA ARG A 194 -10.73 -0.44 3.84
C ARG A 194 -12.10 -0.90 3.36
N PRO A 195 -12.82 -1.72 4.17
CA PRO A 195 -14.17 -2.14 3.86
C PRO A 195 -15.17 -0.98 3.86
N ALA A 196 -16.31 -1.18 3.20
CA ALA A 196 -17.48 -0.32 3.38
C ALA A 196 -18.07 -0.49 4.79
N GLN A 197 -18.96 0.43 5.22
CA GLN A 197 -19.66 0.34 6.51
C GLN A 197 -20.47 -0.96 6.60
N LYS A 198 -21.17 -1.31 5.52
CA LYS A 198 -21.80 -2.62 5.36
C LYS A 198 -20.88 -3.51 4.54
N LEU A 199 -20.55 -4.68 5.05
CA LEU A 199 -19.57 -5.57 4.44
C LEU A 199 -19.99 -6.03 3.04
N GLU A 200 -21.29 -6.18 2.82
CA GLU A 200 -21.90 -6.60 1.55
C GLU A 200 -21.73 -5.54 0.44
N GLU A 201 -21.52 -4.28 0.82
CA GLU A 201 -21.26 -3.17 -0.10
C GLU A 201 -19.77 -2.97 -0.38
N SER A 202 -18.90 -3.76 0.26
CA SER A 202 -17.46 -3.72 0.05
C SER A 202 -17.10 -4.16 -1.38
N LYS A 203 -15.98 -3.68 -1.88
CA LYS A 203 -15.48 -4.07 -3.21
C LYS A 203 -14.34 -5.07 -3.05
N ILE A 204 -14.24 -6.02 -3.96
CA ILE A 204 -13.06 -6.87 -4.04
C ILE A 204 -11.85 -5.97 -4.38
N PRO A 205 -10.68 -6.13 -3.71
CA PRO A 205 -9.47 -5.39 -4.07
C PRO A 205 -9.16 -5.48 -5.56
N SER A 206 -8.91 -4.33 -6.20
CA SER A 206 -8.71 -4.27 -7.65
C SER A 206 -7.53 -5.13 -8.12
N THR A 207 -6.49 -5.22 -7.31
CA THR A 207 -5.34 -6.10 -7.59
C THR A 207 -5.75 -7.57 -7.62
N LEU A 208 -6.63 -8.02 -6.69
CA LEU A 208 -7.12 -9.40 -6.68
C LEU A 208 -8.02 -9.66 -7.90
N VAL A 209 -8.92 -8.73 -8.24
CA VAL A 209 -9.78 -8.87 -9.42
C VAL A 209 -8.96 -9.04 -10.69
N ARG A 210 -7.91 -8.20 -10.86
CA ARG A 210 -7.01 -8.30 -11.99
C ARG A 210 -6.26 -9.64 -11.97
N PHE A 211 -5.68 -10.01 -10.84
CA PHE A 211 -4.90 -11.24 -10.70
C PHE A 211 -5.72 -12.48 -11.07
N LEU A 212 -6.96 -12.58 -10.60
CA LEU A 212 -7.86 -13.69 -10.92
C LEU A 212 -8.26 -13.74 -12.42
N LYS A 213 -8.24 -12.62 -13.12
CA LYS A 213 -8.43 -12.59 -14.59
C LYS A 213 -7.21 -13.10 -15.32
N GLU A 214 -6.01 -12.80 -14.84
CA GLU A 214 -4.74 -13.25 -15.44
C GLU A 214 -4.45 -14.71 -15.15
N TYR A 215 -4.91 -15.20 -13.99
CA TYR A 215 -4.72 -16.59 -13.55
C TYR A 215 -6.07 -17.28 -13.33
N PRO A 216 -6.80 -17.61 -14.43
CA PRO A 216 -8.19 -18.12 -14.33
C PRO A 216 -8.28 -19.52 -13.69
N TYR A 217 -7.16 -20.21 -13.53
CA TYR A 217 -7.11 -21.52 -12.87
C TYR A 217 -7.10 -21.43 -11.33
N VAL A 218 -6.97 -20.24 -10.76
CA VAL A 218 -7.06 -20.02 -9.33
C VAL A 218 -8.48 -20.31 -8.85
N GLN A 219 -8.60 -21.22 -7.89
CA GLN A 219 -9.86 -21.63 -7.26
C GLN A 219 -9.89 -21.34 -5.77
N THR A 220 -8.72 -21.25 -5.13
CA THR A 220 -8.59 -21.06 -3.68
C THR A 220 -7.85 -19.76 -3.39
N ILE A 221 -8.41 -18.94 -2.50
CA ILE A 221 -7.82 -17.70 -2.02
C ILE A 221 -7.47 -17.86 -0.54
N VAL A 222 -6.19 -17.75 -0.20
CA VAL A 222 -5.68 -17.92 1.16
C VAL A 222 -5.33 -16.54 1.71
N PHE A 223 -5.99 -16.14 2.80
CA PHE A 223 -5.78 -14.85 3.43
C PHE A 223 -4.70 -14.93 4.51
N HIS A 224 -3.63 -14.19 4.33
CA HIS A 224 -2.52 -14.00 5.27
C HIS A 224 -2.45 -12.55 5.74
N LEU A 225 -3.62 -11.89 5.89
CA LEU A 225 -3.69 -10.50 6.31
C LEU A 225 -3.36 -10.36 7.80
N ASP A 226 -3.03 -9.14 8.21
CA ASP A 226 -2.62 -8.83 9.57
C ASP A 226 -3.60 -9.37 10.62
N ASN A 227 -3.06 -9.84 11.74
CA ASN A 227 -3.85 -10.33 12.87
C ASN A 227 -4.23 -9.20 13.84
N ASP A 228 -4.66 -8.07 13.27
CA ASP A 228 -5.23 -6.95 14.01
C ASP A 228 -6.69 -6.70 13.58
N ARG A 229 -7.34 -5.73 14.23
CA ARG A 229 -8.74 -5.40 13.94
C ARG A 229 -8.98 -5.06 12.46
N ALA A 230 -8.05 -4.34 11.83
CA ALA A 230 -8.18 -3.90 10.44
C ALA A 230 -8.03 -5.07 9.47
N GLY A 231 -6.99 -5.90 9.64
CA GLY A 231 -6.75 -7.08 8.79
C GLY A 231 -7.85 -8.13 8.95
N ARG A 232 -8.36 -8.38 10.16
CA ARG A 232 -9.49 -9.30 10.39
C ARG A 232 -10.77 -8.79 9.75
N LEU A 233 -11.04 -7.49 9.84
CA LEU A 233 -12.19 -6.87 9.18
C LEU A 233 -12.07 -6.92 7.65
N ALA A 234 -10.87 -6.66 7.11
CA ALA A 234 -10.57 -6.75 5.69
C ALA A 234 -10.82 -8.18 5.17
N THR A 235 -10.29 -9.20 5.86
CA THR A 235 -10.52 -10.62 5.52
C THR A 235 -12.01 -10.93 5.48
N LYS A 236 -12.76 -10.56 6.51
CA LYS A 236 -14.19 -10.80 6.59
C LYS A 236 -14.93 -10.12 5.43
N ALA A 237 -14.63 -8.86 5.15
CA ALA A 237 -15.28 -8.10 4.08
C ALA A 237 -15.02 -8.70 2.69
N ILE A 238 -13.75 -9.02 2.38
CA ILE A 238 -13.42 -9.61 1.08
C ILE A 238 -14.11 -10.97 0.91
N ARG A 239 -14.09 -11.82 1.93
CA ARG A 239 -14.79 -13.12 1.89
C ARG A 239 -16.29 -13.00 1.69
N THR A 240 -16.91 -11.93 2.22
CA THR A 240 -18.35 -11.68 2.06
C THR A 240 -18.73 -11.36 0.61
N VAL A 241 -17.87 -10.63 -0.11
CA VAL A 241 -18.18 -10.16 -1.48
C VAL A 241 -17.54 -11.00 -2.59
N LEU A 242 -16.68 -11.97 -2.24
CA LEU A 242 -16.10 -12.89 -3.23
C LEU A 242 -17.18 -13.79 -3.86
N PRO A 243 -17.12 -14.05 -5.19
CA PRO A 243 -17.97 -15.03 -5.84
C PRO A 243 -17.85 -16.42 -5.20
N LYS A 244 -18.97 -17.12 -5.08
CA LYS A 244 -19.06 -18.45 -4.43
C LYS A 244 -18.23 -19.54 -5.10
N GLN A 245 -17.76 -19.31 -6.32
CA GLN A 245 -16.87 -20.23 -7.04
C GLN A 245 -15.48 -20.34 -6.40
N TYR A 246 -15.05 -19.34 -5.61
CA TYR A 246 -13.74 -19.35 -4.94
C TYR A 246 -13.86 -19.96 -3.55
N GLN A 247 -13.01 -20.93 -3.27
CA GLN A 247 -12.78 -21.39 -1.90
C GLN A 247 -11.91 -20.38 -1.15
N THR A 248 -12.13 -20.25 0.15
CA THR A 248 -11.37 -19.30 0.96
C THR A 248 -10.80 -19.97 2.20
N LYS A 249 -9.53 -19.76 2.47
CA LYS A 249 -8.85 -20.16 3.70
C LYS A 249 -8.37 -18.90 4.43
N ASP A 250 -8.58 -18.83 5.74
CA ASP A 250 -8.09 -17.72 6.58
C ASP A 250 -6.93 -18.23 7.44
N LYS A 251 -5.74 -17.72 7.19
CA LYS A 251 -4.50 -18.10 7.85
C LYS A 251 -3.73 -16.85 8.28
N PRO A 252 -4.20 -16.13 9.32
CA PRO A 252 -3.43 -15.02 9.88
C PRO A 252 -2.14 -15.51 10.52
N PRO A 253 -1.16 -14.64 10.78
CA PRO A 253 0.04 -15.01 11.52
C PRO A 253 -0.33 -15.52 12.91
N LEU A 254 0.31 -16.61 13.35
CA LEU A 254 0.06 -17.23 14.65
C LEU A 254 0.65 -16.42 15.81
N ILE A 255 1.71 -15.68 15.56
CA ILE A 255 2.43 -14.86 16.53
C ILE A 255 2.64 -13.47 15.95
N GLY A 256 2.44 -12.44 16.76
CA GLY A 256 2.61 -11.05 16.35
C GLY A 256 1.42 -10.50 15.57
N LYS A 257 1.62 -9.33 14.97
CA LYS A 257 0.61 -8.63 14.19
C LYS A 257 0.60 -9.09 12.74
N ASP A 258 1.77 -9.22 12.16
CA ASP A 258 1.99 -9.49 10.73
C ASP A 258 2.94 -10.68 10.52
N TYR A 259 3.10 -11.13 9.28
CA TYR A 259 3.96 -12.25 8.95
C TYR A 259 5.44 -11.95 9.17
N ASN A 260 5.87 -10.69 9.14
CA ASN A 260 7.23 -10.33 9.49
C ASN A 260 7.49 -10.42 11.00
N ASP A 261 6.51 -10.06 11.85
CA ASP A 261 6.57 -10.32 13.30
C ASP A 261 6.71 -11.81 13.59
N PHE A 262 5.93 -12.63 12.89
CA PHE A 262 5.96 -14.09 13.06
C PHE A 262 7.31 -14.67 12.63
N LEU A 263 7.85 -14.27 11.48
CA LEU A 263 9.17 -14.70 11.01
C LEU A 263 10.27 -14.30 12.00
N CYS A 264 10.30 -13.03 12.43
CA CYS A 264 11.28 -12.53 13.39
C CYS A 264 11.22 -13.31 14.71
N SER A 265 10.01 -13.58 15.20
CA SER A 265 9.83 -14.41 16.42
C SER A 265 10.38 -15.82 16.23
N ARG A 266 10.11 -16.47 15.09
CA ARG A 266 10.59 -17.81 14.77
C ARG A 266 12.13 -17.90 14.69
N LEU A 267 12.76 -16.83 14.19
CA LEU A 267 14.22 -16.73 14.06
C LEU A 267 14.91 -16.18 15.33
N GLY A 268 14.15 -15.85 16.39
CA GLY A 268 14.69 -15.23 17.59
C GLY A 268 15.24 -13.80 17.36
N LEU A 269 14.81 -13.13 16.30
CA LEU A 269 15.22 -11.77 15.98
C LEU A 269 14.40 -10.77 16.79
N GLN A 270 15.08 -9.86 17.51
CA GLN A 270 14.41 -8.75 18.17
C GLN A 270 14.30 -7.57 17.20
N ARG A 271 13.07 -7.08 16.94
CA ARG A 271 12.89 -5.80 16.26
C ARG A 271 13.55 -4.67 17.06
N THR A 272 14.29 -3.80 16.40
CA THR A 272 14.93 -2.66 17.07
C THR A 272 13.87 -1.75 17.71
N ILE A 273 14.18 -1.19 18.88
CA ILE A 273 13.27 -0.37 19.70
C ILE A 273 12.67 0.83 18.95
N ARG A 274 13.33 1.30 17.88
CA ARG A 274 12.81 2.38 17.00
C ARG A 274 11.57 1.95 16.20
N GLU A 275 11.53 0.73 15.70
CA GLU A 275 10.40 0.21 14.93
C GLU A 275 9.17 -0.09 15.82
N LYS A 276 9.39 -0.44 17.10
CA LYS A 276 8.30 -0.62 18.09
C LYS A 276 7.61 0.70 18.44
N LYS A 277 8.36 1.80 18.63
CA LYS A 277 7.79 3.11 18.98
C LYS A 277 6.96 3.75 17.89
N SER A 278 7.25 3.51 16.60
CA SER A 278 6.44 4.04 15.51
C SER A 278 5.11 3.29 15.36
N GLN A 279 5.06 1.99 15.68
CA GLN A 279 3.81 1.21 15.67
C GLN A 279 2.87 1.59 16.83
N GLU A 280 3.40 1.95 18.01
CA GLU A 280 2.59 2.43 19.13
C GLU A 280 1.98 3.80 18.84
N LYS A 281 2.71 4.74 18.23
CA LYS A 281 2.18 6.07 17.84
C LYS A 281 1.12 6.00 16.73
N GLY A 282 1.10 4.96 15.92
CA GLY A 282 0.05 4.72 14.91
C GLY A 282 -1.25 4.17 15.50
N ARG A 283 -1.24 3.67 16.74
CA ARG A 283 -2.42 3.15 17.45
C ARG A 283 -3.24 4.23 18.16
N GLU A 284 -2.68 5.42 18.39
CA GLU A 284 -3.33 6.53 19.10
C GLU A 284 -3.92 7.61 18.17
N ARG A 285 -4.03 7.33 16.86
CA ARG A 285 -4.61 8.28 15.89
C ARG A 285 -5.78 7.65 15.12
#